data_346f5455200284e6d9628c84fc00df0f
#
_entry.id   346f5455200284e6d9628c84fc00df0f
#
_cell.length_a   1.000
_cell.length_b   1.000
_cell.length_c   1.000
_cell.angle_alpha   90.00
_cell.angle_beta   90.00
_cell.angle_gamma   90.00
#
_symmetry.space_group_name_H-M   'P 1'
#
loop_
_entity.id
_entity.type
_entity.pdbx_description
1 polymer ?
#
loop_
_entity_poly.entity_id
_entity_poly.type
_entity_poly.pdbx_seq_one_letter_code
_entity_poly.pdbx_strand_id
1 'polypeptide(L)'
;MYMSIFDLVHNIPIVTDYPTTELPAQSEPKETFAFIEQELLESLPALQKKESNNGNGLKQGQWTQGACAALLVRLYMNASWWIDEDKTVEAEKYCEKIIDGEYGFYDIDNRWDAPFDWDNDKSNELLFGYPSSFGGMHWLYDYEMFWQVAPFLSSKYFGFTDWGNCNPKYALQPGLDLNGNEYSFENGKPVRKFMKYPDDVRLKKYKNLGNSKREGMFLYGDLPYETANGTEYVTSDNGAYKLYIRDQVGIFRDTD
;
A
#
# COMPACT_ATOMS: atom_id res chain seq x y z
N MET A 1 15.20 10.32 -1.49
CA MET A 1 15.26 11.05 -0.19
C MET A 1 14.74 12.48 -0.32
N TYR A 2 15.30 13.37 -1.14
CA TYR A 2 14.81 14.76 -1.27
C TYR A 2 13.30 14.87 -1.51
N MET A 3 12.75 14.12 -2.47
CA MET A 3 11.30 14.14 -2.75
C MET A 3 10.43 13.79 -1.54
N SER A 4 10.86 12.82 -0.71
CA SER A 4 10.09 12.44 0.49
C SER A 4 10.16 13.51 1.60
N ILE A 5 11.29 14.22 1.71
CA ILE A 5 11.42 15.34 2.65
C ILE A 5 10.65 16.55 2.13
N PHE A 6 10.71 16.80 0.82
CA PHE A 6 10.00 17.89 0.17
C PHE A 6 8.48 17.78 0.31
N ASP A 7 7.96 16.54 0.32
CA ASP A 7 6.54 16.25 0.57
C ASP A 7 6.11 16.62 2.01
N LEU A 8 7.04 16.56 2.97
CA LEU A 8 6.77 16.87 4.37
C LEU A 8 7.04 18.34 4.73
N VAL A 9 8.09 18.93 4.16
CA VAL A 9 8.53 20.30 4.45
C VAL A 9 9.03 20.96 3.17
N HIS A 10 8.33 21.98 2.69
CA HIS A 10 8.55 22.57 1.37
C HIS A 10 9.91 23.24 1.21
N ASN A 11 10.42 23.90 2.24
CA ASN A 11 11.70 24.60 2.19
C ASN A 11 12.80 23.73 2.81
N ILE A 12 13.56 23.06 1.96
CA ILE A 12 14.64 22.16 2.41
C ILE A 12 15.98 22.58 1.84
N PRO A 13 17.09 22.39 2.57
CA PRO A 13 18.41 22.67 2.03
C PRO A 13 18.81 21.64 0.97
N ILE A 14 19.40 22.10 -0.12
CA ILE A 14 20.04 21.24 -1.12
C ILE A 14 21.52 21.13 -0.76
N VAL A 15 21.98 19.93 -0.44
CA VAL A 15 23.37 19.64 -0.07
C VAL A 15 23.92 18.57 -0.99
N THR A 16 24.88 18.93 -1.82
CA THR A 16 25.53 18.04 -2.79
C THR A 16 26.93 17.62 -2.38
N ASP A 17 27.53 18.34 -1.46
CA ASP A 17 28.89 18.09 -1.00
C ASP A 17 28.93 17.58 0.44
N TYR A 18 29.85 16.63 0.69
CA TYR A 18 30.06 16.09 2.03
C TYR A 18 31.57 15.90 2.29
N PRO A 19 32.06 16.23 3.50
CA PRO A 19 31.35 16.87 4.62
C PRO A 19 31.10 18.38 4.37
N THR A 20 29.91 18.85 4.80
CA THR A 20 29.66 20.28 4.87
C THR A 20 30.08 20.84 6.24
N THR A 21 30.77 21.96 6.27
CA THR A 21 31.19 22.62 7.50
C THR A 21 30.28 23.78 7.91
N GLU A 22 29.40 24.19 7.00
CA GLU A 22 28.46 25.29 7.21
C GLU A 22 27.03 24.78 7.22
N LEU A 23 26.15 25.43 7.98
CA LEU A 23 24.72 25.14 7.93
C LEU A 23 24.16 25.63 6.59
N PRO A 24 23.64 24.74 5.74
CA PRO A 24 23.10 25.12 4.46
C PRO A 24 21.82 25.93 4.62
N ALA A 25 21.66 26.96 3.76
CA ALA A 25 20.41 27.71 3.68
C ALA A 25 19.29 26.83 3.12
N GLN A 26 18.05 27.12 3.51
CA GLN A 26 16.88 26.52 2.88
C GLN A 26 16.71 27.03 1.45
N SER A 27 16.37 26.12 0.55
CA SER A 27 16.02 26.46 -0.84
C SER A 27 14.53 26.72 -0.97
N GLU A 28 14.17 27.54 -1.94
CA GLU A 28 12.77 27.74 -2.31
C GLU A 28 12.19 26.48 -2.96
N PRO A 29 10.87 26.25 -2.84
CA PRO A 29 10.22 25.05 -3.39
C PRO A 29 10.51 24.82 -4.88
N LYS A 30 10.52 25.87 -5.69
CA LYS A 30 10.83 25.78 -7.13
C LYS A 30 12.25 25.32 -7.39
N GLU A 31 13.20 25.75 -6.58
CA GLU A 31 14.60 25.33 -6.70
C GLU A 31 14.74 23.85 -6.33
N THR A 32 14.09 23.43 -5.25
CA THR A 32 14.09 22.03 -4.82
C THR A 32 13.43 21.13 -5.86
N PHE A 33 12.31 21.55 -6.42
CA PHE A 33 11.63 20.83 -7.50
C PHE A 33 12.54 20.67 -8.72
N ALA A 34 13.12 21.76 -9.20
CA ALA A 34 14.02 21.76 -10.36
C ALA A 34 15.25 20.87 -10.13
N PHE A 35 15.82 20.89 -8.93
CA PHE A 35 16.93 20.01 -8.56
C PHE A 35 16.51 18.53 -8.65
N ILE A 36 15.37 18.15 -8.06
CA ILE A 36 14.88 16.76 -8.10
C ILE A 36 14.59 16.34 -9.54
N GLU A 37 13.93 17.20 -10.31
CA GLU A 37 13.62 16.95 -11.73
C GLU A 37 14.89 16.69 -12.54
N GLN A 38 15.89 17.56 -12.41
CA GLN A 38 17.16 17.42 -13.11
C GLN A 38 17.88 16.13 -12.76
N GLU A 39 18.02 15.81 -11.48
CA GLU A 39 18.68 14.58 -11.01
C GLU A 39 18.00 13.31 -11.56
N LEU A 40 16.67 13.30 -11.62
CA LEU A 40 15.91 12.18 -12.18
C LEU A 40 16.08 12.08 -13.70
N LEU A 41 16.02 13.20 -14.41
CA LEU A 41 16.17 13.24 -15.87
C LEU A 41 17.57 12.83 -16.32
N GLU A 42 18.61 13.25 -15.60
CA GLU A 42 20.00 12.88 -15.89
C GLU A 42 20.28 11.40 -15.55
N SER A 43 19.68 10.89 -14.48
CA SER A 43 19.84 9.50 -14.07
C SER A 43 19.09 8.50 -14.97
N LEU A 44 17.91 8.86 -15.46
CA LEU A 44 17.02 7.98 -16.21
C LEU A 44 17.70 7.19 -17.35
N PRO A 45 18.47 7.81 -18.27
CA PRO A 45 19.08 7.08 -19.38
C PRO A 45 20.23 6.15 -18.94
N ALA A 46 20.83 6.38 -17.78
CA ALA A 46 21.94 5.58 -17.26
C ALA A 46 21.48 4.32 -16.52
N LEU A 47 20.20 4.26 -16.14
CA LEU A 47 19.63 3.11 -15.42
C LEU A 47 19.29 1.97 -16.38
N GLN A 48 19.27 0.76 -15.84
CA GLN A 48 18.87 -0.44 -16.58
C GLN A 48 17.33 -0.53 -16.70
N LYS A 49 16.86 -1.13 -17.79
CA LYS A 49 15.46 -1.48 -17.95
C LYS A 49 15.18 -2.79 -17.18
N LYS A 50 13.99 -2.88 -16.60
CA LYS A 50 13.52 -4.13 -16.01
C LYS A 50 13.12 -5.09 -17.14
N GLU A 51 13.71 -6.27 -17.20
CA GLU A 51 13.40 -7.26 -18.25
C GLU A 51 12.16 -8.08 -17.89
N SER A 52 12.16 -8.73 -16.71
CA SER A 52 11.01 -9.46 -16.18
C SER A 52 11.28 -9.86 -14.72
N ASN A 53 10.24 -10.33 -14.01
CA ASN A 53 10.37 -10.84 -12.64
C ASN A 53 10.44 -12.37 -12.56
N ASN A 54 10.62 -13.08 -13.66
CA ASN A 54 10.64 -14.54 -13.69
C ASN A 54 11.97 -15.19 -13.21
N GLY A 55 12.73 -14.50 -12.39
CA GLY A 55 13.93 -14.99 -11.75
C GLY A 55 15.25 -14.61 -12.44
N ASN A 56 15.21 -14.05 -13.65
CA ASN A 56 16.40 -13.61 -14.40
C ASN A 56 16.49 -12.09 -14.55
N GLY A 57 15.52 -11.34 -14.00
CA GLY A 57 15.49 -9.90 -14.05
C GLY A 57 16.39 -9.23 -13.01
N LEU A 58 16.32 -7.90 -12.97
CA LEU A 58 16.99 -7.10 -11.95
C LEU A 58 16.51 -7.52 -10.56
N LYS A 59 17.46 -7.67 -9.66
CA LYS A 59 17.14 -7.95 -8.26
C LYS A 59 16.39 -6.78 -7.65
N GLN A 60 15.39 -7.09 -6.84
CA GLN A 60 14.67 -6.06 -6.10
C GLN A 60 15.63 -5.19 -5.27
N GLY A 61 15.28 -3.93 -5.09
CA GLY A 61 16.12 -2.93 -4.45
C GLY A 61 17.09 -2.20 -5.39
N GLN A 62 17.13 -2.57 -6.66
CA GLN A 62 17.88 -1.83 -7.68
C GLN A 62 16.99 -0.82 -8.39
N TRP A 63 17.50 0.39 -8.57
CA TRP A 63 16.82 1.40 -9.35
C TRP A 63 16.82 1.05 -10.84
N THR A 64 15.68 1.18 -11.47
CA THR A 64 15.46 0.93 -12.89
C THR A 64 14.94 2.18 -13.59
N GLN A 65 14.95 2.19 -14.92
CA GLN A 65 14.35 3.29 -15.69
C GLN A 65 12.87 3.48 -15.34
N GLY A 66 12.10 2.39 -15.21
CA GLY A 66 10.69 2.47 -14.83
C GLY A 66 10.48 3.02 -13.41
N ALA A 67 11.32 2.64 -12.45
CA ALA A 67 11.28 3.19 -11.10
C ALA A 67 11.60 4.70 -11.10
N CYS A 68 12.59 5.13 -11.87
CA CYS A 68 12.93 6.54 -12.04
C CYS A 68 11.80 7.32 -12.73
N ALA A 69 11.24 6.77 -13.81
CA ALA A 69 10.10 7.36 -14.51
C ALA A 69 8.87 7.50 -13.60
N ALA A 70 8.61 6.52 -12.76
CA ALA A 70 7.53 6.60 -11.77
C ALA A 70 7.75 7.70 -10.71
N LEU A 71 9.00 7.98 -10.35
CA LEU A 71 9.31 9.14 -9.50
C LEU A 71 9.07 10.46 -10.23
N LEU A 72 9.37 10.56 -11.53
CA LEU A 72 9.03 11.73 -12.35
C LEU A 72 7.51 11.93 -12.42
N VAL A 73 6.74 10.85 -12.64
CA VAL A 73 5.26 10.91 -12.57
C VAL A 73 4.81 11.50 -11.23
N ARG A 74 5.33 10.96 -10.13
CA ARG A 74 4.97 11.44 -8.79
C ARG A 74 5.36 12.90 -8.58
N LEU A 75 6.53 13.33 -9.07
CA LEU A 75 7.00 14.70 -9.00
C LEU A 75 6.03 15.63 -9.74
N TYR A 76 5.70 15.31 -10.98
CA TYR A 76 4.84 16.14 -11.83
C TYR A 76 3.39 16.18 -11.34
N MET A 77 2.84 15.06 -10.87
CA MET A 77 1.49 15.02 -10.29
C MET A 77 1.31 15.90 -9.05
N ASN A 78 2.40 16.18 -8.33
CA ASN A 78 2.37 17.04 -7.14
C ASN A 78 2.86 18.48 -7.42
N ALA A 79 3.22 18.82 -8.64
CA ALA A 79 3.77 20.12 -8.99
C ALA A 79 2.82 21.28 -8.67
N SER A 80 1.51 21.10 -8.88
CA SER A 80 0.51 22.12 -8.55
C SER A 80 0.48 22.45 -7.06
N TRP A 81 0.71 21.45 -6.20
CA TRP A 81 0.75 21.63 -4.75
C TRP A 81 2.09 22.21 -4.26
N TRP A 82 3.19 21.75 -4.86
CA TRP A 82 4.52 22.13 -4.38
C TRP A 82 5.04 23.45 -4.92
N ILE A 83 4.71 23.77 -6.18
CA ILE A 83 5.26 24.93 -6.90
C ILE A 83 4.23 25.78 -7.62
N ASP A 84 2.92 25.48 -7.44
CA ASP A 84 1.80 26.18 -8.11
C ASP A 84 1.89 26.14 -9.65
N GLU A 85 2.30 24.98 -10.20
CA GLU A 85 2.39 24.74 -11.63
C GLU A 85 1.65 23.43 -12.00
N ASP A 86 0.92 23.42 -13.11
CA ASP A 86 0.33 22.21 -13.66
C ASP A 86 1.34 21.52 -14.59
N LYS A 87 1.74 20.30 -14.22
CA LYS A 87 2.64 19.41 -14.99
C LYS A 87 2.00 18.03 -15.25
N THR A 88 0.67 17.99 -15.33
CA THR A 88 -0.05 16.73 -15.57
C THR A 88 0.24 16.13 -16.94
N VAL A 89 0.53 16.95 -17.96
CA VAL A 89 0.91 16.48 -19.30
C VAL A 89 2.26 15.75 -19.27
N GLU A 90 3.22 16.27 -18.53
CA GLU A 90 4.52 15.62 -18.31
C GLU A 90 4.35 14.30 -17.56
N ALA A 91 3.48 14.27 -16.54
CA ALA A 91 3.17 13.04 -15.81
C ALA A 91 2.55 11.98 -16.74
N GLU A 92 1.54 12.33 -17.54
CA GLU A 92 0.89 11.45 -18.50
C GLU A 92 1.91 10.83 -19.47
N LYS A 93 2.78 11.64 -20.06
CA LYS A 93 3.84 11.19 -20.96
C LYS A 93 4.73 10.10 -20.36
N TYR A 94 5.11 10.20 -19.09
CA TYR A 94 5.93 9.17 -18.44
C TYR A 94 5.10 7.95 -18.04
N CYS A 95 3.81 8.10 -17.70
CA CYS A 95 2.90 6.98 -17.50
C CYS A 95 2.74 6.14 -18.77
N GLU A 96 2.46 6.78 -19.91
CA GLU A 96 2.33 6.12 -21.21
C GLU A 96 3.59 5.32 -21.54
N LYS A 97 4.77 5.92 -21.39
CA LYS A 97 6.05 5.25 -21.66
C LYS A 97 6.31 4.04 -20.76
N ILE A 98 5.86 4.06 -19.50
CA ILE A 98 5.93 2.89 -18.61
C ILE A 98 4.99 1.80 -19.12
N ILE A 99 3.75 2.16 -19.45
CA ILE A 99 2.72 1.22 -19.95
C ILE A 99 3.14 0.58 -21.27
N ASP A 100 3.71 1.37 -22.18
CA ASP A 100 4.19 0.92 -23.48
C ASP A 100 5.50 0.11 -23.41
N GLY A 101 6.07 -0.07 -22.20
CA GLY A 101 7.28 -0.86 -21.99
C GLY A 101 8.58 -0.16 -22.42
N GLU A 102 8.57 1.16 -22.66
CA GLU A 102 9.79 1.88 -23.06
C GLU A 102 10.88 1.77 -21.99
N TYR A 103 10.49 1.70 -20.70
CA TYR A 103 11.39 1.64 -19.56
C TYR A 103 11.56 0.25 -18.94
N GLY A 104 11.03 -0.77 -19.58
CA GLY A 104 11.12 -2.16 -19.13
C GLY A 104 9.78 -2.89 -19.16
N PHE A 105 9.79 -4.13 -18.71
CA PHE A 105 8.60 -4.95 -18.67
C PHE A 105 7.80 -4.74 -17.38
N TYR A 106 6.59 -4.26 -17.51
CA TYR A 106 5.59 -4.14 -16.46
C TYR A 106 4.26 -4.65 -16.98
N ASP A 107 3.50 -5.34 -16.15
CA ASP A 107 2.19 -5.89 -16.53
C ASP A 107 1.34 -6.07 -15.27
N ILE A 108 0.03 -6.12 -15.43
CA ILE A 108 -0.90 -6.38 -14.34
C ILE A 108 -0.91 -7.88 -14.07
N ASP A 109 -0.72 -8.26 -12.81
CA ASP A 109 -0.76 -9.65 -12.40
C ASP A 109 -2.19 -10.22 -12.50
N ASN A 110 -2.29 -11.51 -12.80
CA ASN A 110 -3.60 -12.20 -12.89
C ASN A 110 -4.34 -12.29 -11.55
N ARG A 111 -3.61 -12.13 -10.46
CA ARG A 111 -4.15 -12.10 -9.09
C ARG A 111 -3.97 -10.71 -8.51
N TRP A 112 -5.05 -10.12 -8.02
CA TRP A 112 -5.02 -8.79 -7.39
C TRP A 112 -4.13 -8.71 -6.16
N ASP A 113 -3.90 -9.84 -5.47
CA ASP A 113 -3.11 -9.92 -4.24
C ASP A 113 -1.63 -10.28 -4.47
N ALA A 114 -1.22 -10.55 -5.70
CA ALA A 114 0.16 -10.91 -6.01
C ALA A 114 1.20 -9.87 -5.56
N PRO A 115 0.99 -8.55 -5.73
CA PRO A 115 1.92 -7.54 -5.24
C PRO A 115 2.05 -7.48 -3.71
N PHE A 116 1.15 -8.15 -2.99
CA PHE A 116 1.08 -8.18 -1.51
C PHE A 116 1.38 -9.58 -0.94
N ASP A 117 1.80 -10.51 -1.77
CA ASP A 117 2.13 -11.88 -1.39
C ASP A 117 3.52 -11.95 -0.72
N TRP A 118 3.85 -13.06 -0.07
CA TRP A 118 5.18 -13.27 0.53
C TRP A 118 6.30 -13.36 -0.52
N ASP A 119 5.96 -13.73 -1.75
CA ASP A 119 6.85 -13.80 -2.92
C ASP A 119 6.56 -12.69 -3.94
N ASN A 120 6.14 -11.53 -3.45
CA ASN A 120 5.78 -10.36 -4.26
C ASN A 120 6.95 -9.80 -5.10
N ASP A 121 8.18 -10.20 -4.80
CA ASP A 121 9.34 -9.90 -5.64
C ASP A 121 9.20 -10.42 -7.07
N LYS A 122 8.30 -11.38 -7.31
CA LYS A 122 7.97 -11.91 -8.63
C LYS A 122 6.86 -11.14 -9.36
N SER A 123 6.19 -10.23 -8.68
CA SER A 123 5.11 -9.45 -9.28
C SER A 123 5.60 -8.56 -10.42
N ASN A 124 4.88 -8.59 -11.54
CA ASN A 124 5.16 -7.73 -12.69
C ASN A 124 4.72 -6.28 -12.48
N GLU A 125 3.86 -6.03 -11.50
CA GLU A 125 3.37 -4.69 -11.16
C GLU A 125 4.40 -3.85 -10.40
N LEU A 126 5.39 -4.47 -9.74
CA LEU A 126 6.36 -3.76 -8.92
C LEU A 126 7.31 -2.90 -9.75
N LEU A 127 7.23 -1.59 -9.54
CA LEU A 127 8.18 -0.61 -10.10
C LEU A 127 9.49 -0.58 -9.31
N PHE A 128 9.37 -0.63 -7.98
CA PHE A 128 10.50 -0.68 -7.05
C PHE A 128 10.07 -1.33 -5.74
N GLY A 129 10.90 -2.14 -5.14
CA GLY A 129 10.68 -2.76 -3.84
C GLY A 129 11.92 -2.71 -2.96
N TYR A 130 11.74 -2.47 -1.67
CA TYR A 130 12.78 -2.69 -0.68
C TYR A 130 12.83 -4.18 -0.35
N PRO A 131 13.94 -4.87 -0.64
CA PRO A 131 14.02 -6.30 -0.38
C PRO A 131 13.97 -6.59 1.11
N SER A 132 13.20 -7.62 1.47
CA SER A 132 13.11 -8.15 2.81
C SER A 132 13.22 -9.66 2.76
N SER A 133 13.87 -10.27 3.73
CA SER A 133 14.01 -11.72 3.80
C SER A 133 13.84 -12.23 5.22
N PHE A 134 13.30 -13.44 5.35
CA PHE A 134 13.17 -14.09 6.65
C PHE A 134 14.54 -14.23 7.33
N GLY A 135 14.64 -13.79 8.59
CA GLY A 135 15.89 -13.79 9.35
C GLY A 135 16.90 -12.71 8.95
N GLY A 136 16.60 -11.89 7.95
CA GLY A 136 17.41 -10.78 7.48
C GLY A 136 16.80 -9.42 7.82
N MET A 137 16.97 -8.45 6.90
CA MET A 137 16.33 -7.15 7.02
C MET A 137 14.81 -7.29 6.77
N HIS A 138 14.02 -6.76 7.68
CA HIS A 138 12.58 -6.58 7.52
C HIS A 138 12.18 -5.20 8.03
N TRP A 139 11.12 -4.67 7.43
CA TRP A 139 10.57 -3.40 7.82
C TRP A 139 9.51 -3.60 8.91
N LEU A 140 9.78 -3.12 10.10
CA LEU A 140 8.85 -3.14 11.23
C LEU A 140 7.50 -2.48 10.92
N TYR A 141 7.49 -1.51 10.01
CA TYR A 141 6.28 -0.75 9.68
C TYR A 141 5.20 -1.56 8.97
N ASP A 142 5.53 -2.52 8.10
CA ASP A 142 4.53 -3.35 7.43
C ASP A 142 3.82 -4.26 8.42
N TYR A 143 4.55 -4.79 9.37
CA TYR A 143 4.02 -5.56 10.47
C TYR A 143 3.08 -4.72 11.37
N GLU A 144 3.50 -3.52 11.74
CA GLU A 144 2.68 -2.62 12.53
C GLU A 144 1.40 -2.20 11.81
N MET A 145 1.44 -1.94 10.49
CA MET A 145 0.25 -1.56 9.72
C MET A 145 -0.82 -2.64 9.75
N PHE A 146 -0.46 -3.90 9.54
CA PHE A 146 -1.41 -5.01 9.62
C PHE A 146 -2.10 -5.05 11.01
N TRP A 147 -1.33 -5.00 12.08
CA TRP A 147 -1.86 -5.03 13.45
C TRP A 147 -2.70 -3.81 13.81
N GLN A 148 -2.43 -2.68 13.18
CA GLN A 148 -3.14 -1.43 13.43
C GLN A 148 -4.48 -1.33 12.69
N VAL A 149 -4.73 -2.15 11.67
CA VAL A 149 -5.96 -2.10 10.87
C VAL A 149 -6.87 -3.31 11.07
N ALA A 150 -6.34 -4.45 11.52
CA ALA A 150 -7.12 -5.65 11.74
C ALA A 150 -7.97 -5.54 13.03
N PRO A 151 -9.22 -6.06 13.04
CA PRO A 151 -10.06 -6.06 14.24
C PRO A 151 -9.40 -6.75 15.44
N PHE A 152 -9.61 -6.24 16.65
CA PHE A 152 -8.90 -6.61 17.87
C PHE A 152 -8.79 -8.13 18.12
N LEU A 153 -9.86 -8.89 17.97
CA LEU A 153 -9.89 -10.33 18.24
C LEU A 153 -9.77 -11.20 16.99
N SER A 154 -9.36 -10.63 15.86
CA SER A 154 -9.41 -11.34 14.57
C SER A 154 -8.15 -12.16 14.24
N SER A 155 -7.14 -12.20 15.10
CA SER A 155 -5.88 -12.92 14.82
C SER A 155 -6.10 -14.39 14.42
N LYS A 156 -6.98 -15.10 15.11
CA LYS A 156 -7.31 -16.51 14.80
C LYS A 156 -7.96 -16.67 13.43
N TYR A 157 -8.82 -15.74 13.04
CA TYR A 157 -9.44 -15.75 11.70
C TYR A 157 -8.40 -15.61 10.58
N PHE A 158 -7.32 -14.86 10.83
CA PHE A 158 -6.22 -14.72 9.88
C PHE A 158 -5.19 -15.87 9.95
N GLY A 159 -5.38 -16.82 10.85
CA GLY A 159 -4.50 -17.99 11.02
C GLY A 159 -3.30 -17.76 11.97
N PHE A 160 -3.30 -16.70 12.75
CA PHE A 160 -2.28 -16.43 13.77
C PHE A 160 -2.72 -16.98 15.14
N THR A 161 -2.32 -18.20 15.46
CA THR A 161 -2.76 -18.88 16.67
C THR A 161 -1.94 -18.53 17.92
N ASP A 162 -0.69 -18.16 17.72
CA ASP A 162 0.29 -17.96 18.80
C ASP A 162 0.57 -16.49 19.13
N TRP A 163 -0.12 -15.60 18.45
CA TRP A 163 0.04 -14.16 18.61
C TRP A 163 -1.14 -13.58 19.39
N GLY A 164 -0.84 -12.56 20.17
CA GLY A 164 -1.84 -11.78 20.86
C GLY A 164 -2.84 -11.12 19.91
N ASN A 165 -3.80 -10.42 20.48
CA ASN A 165 -4.82 -9.73 19.72
C ASN A 165 -4.22 -8.57 18.90
N CYS A 166 -4.81 -8.30 17.72
CA CYS A 166 -4.52 -7.11 16.97
C CYS A 166 -4.84 -5.84 17.79
N ASN A 167 -4.16 -4.76 17.51
CA ASN A 167 -4.37 -3.48 18.18
C ASN A 167 -4.82 -2.40 17.18
N PRO A 168 -6.10 -2.40 16.77
CA PRO A 168 -6.59 -1.49 15.74
C PRO A 168 -6.52 -0.04 16.20
N LYS A 169 -5.81 0.77 15.44
CA LYS A 169 -5.76 2.24 15.57
C LYS A 169 -6.50 2.93 14.43
N TYR A 170 -6.68 2.24 13.33
CA TYR A 170 -7.31 2.75 12.12
C TYR A 170 -8.43 1.81 11.69
N ALA A 171 -9.53 2.37 11.26
CA ALA A 171 -10.64 1.65 10.65
C ALA A 171 -11.09 2.37 9.38
N LEU A 172 -11.63 1.60 8.45
CA LEU A 172 -12.27 2.18 7.28
C LEU A 172 -13.52 2.94 7.73
N GLN A 173 -13.76 4.12 7.15
CA GLN A 173 -14.97 4.88 7.41
C GLN A 173 -16.18 4.10 6.88
N PRO A 174 -17.12 3.68 7.75
CA PRO A 174 -18.30 2.96 7.32
C PRO A 174 -19.27 3.87 6.55
N GLY A 175 -20.09 3.26 5.70
CA GLY A 175 -21.20 3.96 5.02
C GLY A 175 -22.45 4.05 5.87
N LEU A 176 -22.58 3.20 6.92
CA LEU A 176 -23.76 3.08 7.77
C LEU A 176 -23.40 3.30 9.25
N ASP A 177 -24.32 3.92 9.98
CA ASP A 177 -24.26 3.98 11.44
C ASP A 177 -24.63 2.62 12.09
N LEU A 178 -24.59 2.53 13.41
CA LEU A 178 -24.93 1.31 14.15
C LEU A 178 -26.37 0.86 13.96
N ASN A 179 -27.29 1.77 13.63
CA ASN A 179 -28.70 1.49 13.36
C ASN A 179 -28.97 1.09 11.90
N GLY A 180 -27.96 1.17 11.04
CA GLY A 180 -28.08 0.85 9.63
C GLY A 180 -28.49 2.04 8.75
N ASN A 181 -28.51 3.27 9.27
CA ASN A 181 -28.77 4.47 8.49
C ASN A 181 -27.50 4.93 7.76
N GLU A 182 -27.68 5.47 6.56
CA GLU A 182 -26.56 6.05 5.82
C GLU A 182 -26.07 7.35 6.46
N TYR A 183 -24.75 7.49 6.56
CA TYR A 183 -24.16 8.80 6.85
C TYR A 183 -24.34 9.75 5.68
N SER A 184 -24.59 11.03 5.99
CA SER A 184 -24.79 12.08 4.97
C SER A 184 -23.53 12.56 4.27
N PHE A 185 -22.33 12.26 4.80
CA PHE A 185 -21.07 12.70 4.18
C PHE A 185 -20.72 11.86 2.94
N GLU A 186 -20.15 12.51 1.94
CA GLU A 186 -19.76 11.88 0.67
C GLU A 186 -18.34 11.27 0.69
N ASN A 187 -17.45 11.83 1.48
CA ASN A 187 -16.07 11.34 1.60
C ASN A 187 -16.01 10.10 2.50
N GLY A 188 -15.06 9.21 2.22
CA GLY A 188 -14.96 7.93 2.92
C GLY A 188 -15.84 6.86 2.26
N LYS A 189 -16.43 5.98 3.05
CA LYS A 189 -17.30 4.87 2.59
C LYS A 189 -16.62 3.98 1.52
N PRO A 190 -15.39 3.47 1.73
CA PRO A 190 -14.64 2.79 0.68
C PRO A 190 -15.37 1.54 0.17
N VAL A 191 -16.03 0.76 1.02
CA VAL A 191 -16.79 -0.44 0.62
C VAL A 191 -17.90 -0.06 -0.35
N ARG A 192 -18.64 1.02 -0.08
CA ARG A 192 -19.71 1.49 -0.96
C ARG A 192 -19.21 1.97 -2.31
N LYS A 193 -18.01 2.54 -2.35
CA LYS A 193 -17.37 2.92 -3.63
C LYS A 193 -17.04 1.68 -4.46
N PHE A 194 -16.53 0.64 -3.84
CA PHE A 194 -16.30 -0.65 -4.51
C PHE A 194 -17.60 -1.30 -5.00
N MET A 195 -18.70 -1.20 -4.25
CA MET A 195 -20.00 -1.75 -4.66
C MET A 195 -20.55 -1.19 -5.97
N LYS A 196 -20.00 -0.09 -6.49
CA LYS A 196 -20.28 0.41 -7.84
C LYS A 196 -19.74 -0.51 -8.93
N TYR A 197 -18.84 -1.40 -8.58
CA TYR A 197 -18.16 -2.33 -9.49
C TYR A 197 -18.36 -3.76 -8.96
N PRO A 198 -19.57 -4.36 -9.15
CA PRO A 198 -19.95 -5.63 -8.52
C PRO A 198 -19.09 -6.82 -8.97
N ASP A 199 -18.44 -6.72 -10.12
CA ASP A 199 -17.55 -7.75 -10.65
C ASP A 199 -16.10 -7.64 -10.13
N ASP A 200 -15.80 -6.63 -9.31
CA ASP A 200 -14.47 -6.49 -8.71
C ASP A 200 -14.21 -7.63 -7.73
N VAL A 201 -13.24 -8.46 -8.04
CA VAL A 201 -12.88 -9.66 -7.26
C VAL A 201 -12.48 -9.33 -5.82
N ARG A 202 -12.07 -8.09 -5.53
CA ARG A 202 -11.73 -7.63 -4.19
C ARG A 202 -12.94 -7.46 -3.28
N LEU A 203 -14.17 -7.33 -3.83
CA LEU A 203 -15.41 -7.25 -3.06
C LEU A 203 -15.77 -8.55 -2.35
N LYS A 204 -15.22 -9.68 -2.75
CA LYS A 204 -15.44 -10.93 -2.04
C LYS A 204 -15.00 -10.83 -0.59
N LYS A 205 -15.64 -11.61 0.27
CA LYS A 205 -15.21 -11.75 1.66
C LYS A 205 -13.77 -12.26 1.71
N TYR A 206 -12.96 -11.65 2.56
CA TYR A 206 -11.60 -12.13 2.80
C TYR A 206 -11.62 -13.60 3.22
N LYS A 207 -10.77 -14.39 2.60
CA LYS A 207 -10.51 -15.77 2.95
C LYS A 207 -9.03 -16.07 2.78
N ASN A 208 -8.42 -16.61 3.82
CA ASN A 208 -7.04 -17.10 3.75
C ASN A 208 -7.02 -18.42 2.95
N LEU A 209 -6.28 -18.45 1.85
CA LEU A 209 -6.11 -19.63 0.99
C LEU A 209 -4.78 -20.36 1.25
N GLY A 210 -4.01 -19.91 2.23
CA GLY A 210 -2.67 -20.41 2.52
C GLY A 210 -1.57 -19.78 1.66
N ASN A 211 -0.33 -19.86 2.14
CA ASN A 211 0.85 -19.29 1.46
C ASN A 211 0.66 -17.82 1.04
N SER A 212 0.16 -17.00 1.96
CA SER A 212 -0.17 -15.59 1.77
C SER A 212 -1.23 -15.27 0.70
N LYS A 213 -1.75 -16.28 0.01
CA LYS A 213 -2.82 -16.10 -0.97
C LYS A 213 -4.15 -15.85 -0.29
N ARG A 214 -4.96 -14.99 -0.89
CA ARG A 214 -6.24 -14.59 -0.32
C ARG A 214 -7.32 -14.44 -1.40
N GLU A 215 -8.56 -14.73 -1.01
CA GLU A 215 -9.74 -14.38 -1.79
C GLU A 215 -10.41 -13.19 -1.11
N GLY A 216 -10.76 -12.19 -1.87
CA GLY A 216 -11.43 -10.99 -1.36
C GLY A 216 -10.57 -10.10 -0.45
N MET A 217 -11.05 -8.93 -0.19
CA MET A 217 -10.32 -7.89 0.55
C MET A 217 -11.04 -7.44 1.82
N PHE A 218 -12.36 -7.60 1.87
CA PHE A 218 -13.19 -7.04 2.92
C PHE A 218 -13.69 -8.09 3.90
N LEU A 219 -13.86 -7.70 5.15
CA LEU A 219 -14.47 -8.52 6.18
C LEU A 219 -15.97 -8.27 6.24
N TYR A 220 -16.75 -9.34 6.32
CA TYR A 220 -18.21 -9.30 6.45
C TYR A 220 -18.73 -10.41 7.37
N GLY A 221 -19.74 -10.08 8.17
CA GLY A 221 -20.43 -11.07 8.98
C GLY A 221 -19.58 -11.66 10.10
N ASP A 222 -19.87 -12.89 10.48
CA ASP A 222 -19.10 -13.64 11.45
C ASP A 222 -17.73 -14.03 10.89
N LEU A 223 -16.74 -14.19 11.76
CA LEU A 223 -15.38 -14.60 11.44
C LEU A 223 -15.10 -16.02 11.93
N PRO A 224 -15.44 -17.06 11.13
CA PRO A 224 -15.18 -18.44 11.48
C PRO A 224 -13.71 -18.82 11.27
N TYR A 225 -13.17 -19.69 12.14
CA TYR A 225 -11.87 -20.33 11.97
C TYR A 225 -11.93 -21.80 12.37
N GLU A 226 -11.08 -22.62 11.74
CA GLU A 226 -11.05 -24.05 12.00
C GLU A 226 -10.13 -24.39 13.18
N THR A 227 -10.60 -25.29 14.04
CA THR A 227 -9.84 -25.86 15.15
C THR A 227 -9.89 -27.39 15.09
N ALA A 228 -9.14 -28.06 15.95
CA ALA A 228 -9.22 -29.52 16.08
C ALA A 228 -10.62 -30.01 16.50
N ASN A 229 -11.43 -29.15 17.10
CA ASN A 229 -12.79 -29.45 17.58
C ASN A 229 -13.88 -29.04 16.58
N GLY A 230 -13.52 -28.51 15.42
CA GLY A 230 -14.44 -28.00 14.39
C GLY A 230 -14.37 -26.48 14.24
N THR A 231 -15.40 -25.93 13.59
CA THR A 231 -15.49 -24.50 13.32
C THR A 231 -15.84 -23.72 14.57
N GLU A 232 -15.01 -22.78 14.93
CA GLU A 232 -15.24 -21.78 15.98
C GLU A 232 -15.36 -20.38 15.38
N TYR A 233 -15.77 -19.41 16.19
CA TYR A 233 -15.94 -18.02 15.77
C TYR A 233 -15.13 -17.08 16.66
N VAL A 234 -14.68 -15.96 16.10
CA VAL A 234 -14.07 -14.90 16.89
C VAL A 234 -15.11 -14.33 17.85
N THR A 235 -14.77 -14.31 19.15
CA THR A 235 -15.65 -13.87 20.23
C THR A 235 -14.96 -12.81 21.08
N SER A 236 -15.72 -12.21 22.02
CA SER A 236 -15.16 -11.45 23.16
C SER A 236 -14.31 -12.37 24.05
N ASP A 237 -13.47 -11.79 24.90
CA ASP A 237 -12.54 -12.53 25.78
C ASP A 237 -13.23 -13.59 26.68
N ASN A 238 -14.45 -13.30 27.12
CA ASN A 238 -15.24 -14.22 27.94
C ASN A 238 -16.13 -15.17 27.11
N GLY A 239 -16.07 -15.10 25.77
CA GLY A 239 -16.87 -15.91 24.88
C GLY A 239 -18.37 -15.57 24.79
N ALA A 240 -18.83 -14.54 25.50
CA ALA A 240 -20.26 -14.22 25.59
C ALA A 240 -20.83 -13.62 24.29
N TYR A 241 -19.99 -13.04 23.46
CA TYR A 241 -20.43 -12.33 22.27
C TYR A 241 -19.59 -12.73 21.06
N LYS A 242 -20.21 -12.95 19.91
CA LYS A 242 -19.54 -13.13 18.62
C LYS A 242 -19.16 -11.76 18.03
N LEU A 243 -17.96 -11.68 17.44
CA LEU A 243 -17.59 -10.55 16.62
C LEU A 243 -18.28 -10.65 15.26
N TYR A 244 -19.03 -9.63 14.92
CA TYR A 244 -19.70 -9.50 13.64
C TYR A 244 -19.22 -8.23 12.92
N ILE A 245 -18.81 -8.35 11.67
CA ILE A 245 -18.36 -7.23 10.86
C ILE A 245 -19.51 -6.73 9.98
N ARG A 246 -19.90 -5.48 10.19
CA ARG A 246 -20.87 -4.79 9.36
C ARG A 246 -20.22 -3.53 8.77
N ASP A 247 -20.16 -3.46 7.45
CA ASP A 247 -19.56 -2.35 6.71
C ASP A 247 -18.16 -1.94 7.24
N GLN A 248 -17.32 -2.95 7.50
CA GLN A 248 -15.96 -2.85 8.07
C GLN A 248 -15.91 -2.40 9.55
N VAL A 249 -17.02 -2.31 10.21
CA VAL A 249 -17.08 -2.05 11.66
C VAL A 249 -17.41 -3.33 12.40
N GLY A 250 -16.55 -3.68 13.38
CA GLY A 250 -16.79 -4.80 14.30
C GLY A 250 -17.83 -4.41 15.34
N ILE A 251 -18.85 -5.24 15.48
CA ILE A 251 -19.83 -5.17 16.56
C ILE A 251 -19.92 -6.52 17.24
N PHE A 252 -20.19 -6.53 18.54
CA PHE A 252 -20.44 -7.77 19.28
C PHE A 252 -21.92 -8.09 19.31
N ARG A 253 -22.24 -9.35 19.07
CA ARG A 253 -23.59 -9.92 19.17
C ARG A 253 -23.59 -11.06 20.19
N ASP A 254 -24.74 -11.35 20.76
CA ASP A 254 -24.91 -12.53 21.57
C ASP A 254 -24.51 -13.78 20.81
N THR A 255 -23.99 -14.77 21.51
CA THR A 255 -23.51 -16.02 20.90
C THR A 255 -24.65 -17.02 20.63
N ASP A 256 -25.83 -16.79 21.17
CA ASP A 256 -27.01 -17.62 21.04
C ASP A 256 -27.76 -17.39 19.71
#